data_3a84da2f18a2b04668747064acac1768
#
_entry.id   3a84da2f18a2b04668747064acac1768
#
_cell.length_a   1.000
_cell.length_b   1.000
_cell.length_c   1.000
_cell.angle_alpha   90.00
_cell.angle_beta   90.00
_cell.angle_gamma   90.00
#
_symmetry.space_group_name_H-M   'P 1'
#
loop_
_entity.id
_entity.type
_entity.pdbx_description
1 polymer ?
#
loop_
_entity_poly.entity_id
_entity_poly.type
_entity_poly.pdbx_seq_one_letter_code
_entity_poly.pdbx_strand_id
1 'polypeptide(L)' 'MSQQHQRWIQLVKDKLNTEGMTQTHLARACGVKKPTISDLLKYGKGSNKLKYRVSDVLGIDETWVELGE' A
#
# COMPACT_ATOMS: atom_id res chain seq x y z
N MET A 1 -1.55 6.81 -13.26
CA MET A 1 -0.73 6.11 -12.27
C MET A 1 0.41 5.39 -13.00
N SER A 2 1.62 5.50 -12.51
CA SER A 2 2.77 4.87 -13.17
C SER A 2 2.72 3.35 -13.03
N GLN A 3 3.45 2.63 -13.89
CA GLN A 3 3.53 1.17 -13.81
C GLN A 3 4.14 0.72 -12.48
N GLN A 4 5.16 1.44 -12.00
CA GLN A 4 5.80 1.13 -10.73
C GLN A 4 4.82 1.29 -9.57
N HIS A 5 3.99 2.32 -9.60
CA HIS A 5 2.97 2.54 -8.59
C HIS A 5 1.91 1.43 -8.61
N GLN A 6 1.45 1.03 -9.80
CA GLN A 6 0.49 -0.06 -9.94
C GLN A 6 1.08 -1.37 -9.44
N ARG A 7 2.34 -1.63 -9.75
CA ARG A 7 3.04 -2.83 -9.28
C ARG A 7 3.12 -2.85 -7.76
N TRP A 8 3.45 -1.71 -7.14
CA TRP A 8 3.50 -1.62 -5.69
C TRP A 8 2.13 -1.91 -5.06
N ILE A 9 1.06 -1.35 -5.64
CA ILE A 9 -0.30 -1.59 -5.15
C ILE A 9 -0.66 -3.07 -5.25
N GLN A 10 -0.28 -3.72 -6.34
CA GLN A 10 -0.52 -5.15 -6.50
C GLN A 10 0.23 -5.95 -5.46
N LEU A 11 1.48 -5.56 -5.15
CA LEU A 11 2.25 -6.20 -4.09
C LEU A 11 1.58 -6.06 -2.74
N VAL A 12 1.00 -4.90 -2.44
CA VAL A 12 0.26 -4.69 -1.21
C VAL A 12 -0.92 -5.65 -1.12
N LYS A 13 -1.70 -5.76 -2.20
CA LYS A 13 -2.84 -6.67 -2.24
C LYS A 13 -2.41 -8.12 -2.08
N ASP A 14 -1.33 -8.52 -2.75
CA ASP A 14 -0.80 -9.88 -2.66
C ASP A 14 -0.33 -10.19 -1.25
N LYS A 15 0.34 -9.25 -0.59
CA LYS A 15 0.77 -9.43 0.79
C LYS A 15 -0.40 -9.57 1.75
N LEU A 16 -1.44 -8.76 1.57
CA LEU A 16 -2.63 -8.88 2.41
C LEU A 16 -3.23 -10.28 2.27
N ASN A 17 -3.32 -10.77 1.05
CA ASN A 17 -3.87 -12.09 0.79
C ASN A 17 -2.97 -13.19 1.40
N THR A 18 -1.67 -13.10 1.19
CA THR A 18 -0.71 -14.09 1.68
C THR A 18 -0.70 -14.15 3.21
N GLU A 19 -0.80 -12.99 3.87
CA GLU A 19 -0.76 -12.90 5.34
C GLU A 19 -2.14 -13.13 5.97
N GLY A 20 -3.19 -13.30 5.14
CA GLY A 20 -4.54 -13.40 5.64
C GLY A 20 -5.02 -12.13 6.33
N MET A 21 -4.52 -10.98 5.90
CA MET A 21 -4.79 -9.68 6.50
C MET A 21 -5.88 -8.93 5.74
N THR A 22 -6.78 -8.28 6.47
CA THR A 22 -7.83 -7.47 5.86
C THR A 22 -7.39 -6.02 5.72
N GLN A 23 -8.12 -5.26 4.90
CA GLN A 23 -7.89 -3.82 4.78
C GLN A 23 -8.10 -3.10 6.11
N THR A 24 -9.08 -3.54 6.89
CA THR A 24 -9.33 -2.99 8.23
C THR A 24 -8.12 -3.21 9.14
N HIS A 25 -7.54 -4.39 9.09
CA HIS A 25 -6.36 -4.72 9.89
C HIS A 25 -5.18 -3.82 9.47
N LEU A 26 -4.96 -3.69 8.17
CA LEU A 26 -3.89 -2.83 7.66
C LEU A 26 -4.11 -1.37 8.07
N ALA A 27 -5.34 -0.88 7.99
CA ALA A 27 -5.67 0.48 8.39
C ALA A 27 -5.33 0.72 9.86
N ARG A 28 -5.65 -0.23 10.73
CA ARG A 28 -5.32 -0.15 12.16
C ARG A 28 -3.80 -0.11 12.37
N ALA A 29 -3.08 -0.97 11.67
CA ALA A 29 -1.62 -1.03 11.78
C ALA A 29 -0.97 0.26 11.30
N CYS A 30 -1.57 0.94 10.34
CA CYS A 30 -1.07 2.20 9.81
C CYS A 30 -1.60 3.42 10.56
N GLY A 31 -2.54 3.23 11.49
CA GLY A 31 -3.13 4.33 12.25
C GLY A 31 -4.07 5.19 11.44
N VAL A 32 -4.73 4.63 10.44
CA VAL A 32 -5.68 5.34 9.58
C VAL A 32 -7.01 4.59 9.53
N LYS A 33 -8.01 5.19 8.90
CA LYS A 33 -9.32 4.58 8.75
C LYS A 33 -9.35 3.68 7.52
N LYS A 34 -10.24 2.69 7.51
CA LYS A 34 -10.39 1.75 6.40
C LYS A 34 -10.59 2.44 5.05
N PRO A 35 -11.44 3.48 4.92
CA PRO A 35 -11.60 4.16 3.63
C PRO A 35 -10.30 4.70 3.05
N THR A 36 -9.37 5.14 3.92
CA THR A 36 -8.06 5.62 3.49
C THR A 36 -7.28 4.51 2.79
N ILE A 37 -7.29 3.30 3.34
CA ILE A 37 -6.62 2.15 2.72
C ILE A 37 -7.37 1.74 1.45
N SER A 38 -8.69 1.72 1.47
CA SER A 38 -9.48 1.39 0.28
C SER A 38 -9.19 2.32 -0.89
N ASP A 39 -9.10 3.62 -0.62
CA ASP A 39 -8.77 4.61 -1.65
C ASP A 39 -7.35 4.42 -2.17
N LEU A 40 -6.41 4.09 -1.30
CA LEU A 40 -5.03 3.81 -1.71
C LEU A 40 -4.99 2.63 -2.67
N LEU A 41 -5.66 1.53 -2.33
CA LEU A 41 -5.61 0.32 -3.14
C LEU A 41 -6.45 0.42 -4.42
N LYS A 42 -7.50 1.21 -4.40
CA LYS A 42 -8.42 1.31 -5.54
C LYS A 42 -8.00 2.39 -6.52
N TYR A 43 -7.55 3.53 -6.02
CA TYR A 43 -7.25 4.71 -6.85
C TYR A 43 -5.79 5.15 -6.77
N GLY A 44 -5.00 4.53 -5.91
CA GLY A 44 -3.62 4.96 -5.69
C GLY A 44 -3.51 6.27 -4.93
N LYS A 45 -4.58 6.68 -4.26
CA LYS A 45 -4.60 7.94 -3.49
C LYS A 45 -4.04 7.72 -2.11
N GLY A 46 -3.06 8.53 -1.73
CA GLY A 46 -2.46 8.48 -0.41
C GLY A 46 -1.16 9.26 -0.38
N SER A 47 -0.80 9.73 0.81
CA SER A 47 0.47 10.43 0.98
C SER A 47 1.63 9.45 0.91
N ASN A 48 2.82 9.97 0.62
CA ASN A 48 4.03 9.14 0.65
C ASN A 48 4.26 8.57 2.04
N LYS A 49 3.94 9.34 3.07
CA LYS A 49 4.06 8.87 4.45
C LYS A 49 3.20 7.64 4.71
N LEU A 50 1.96 7.65 4.20
CA LEU A 50 1.08 6.50 4.32
C LEU A 50 1.65 5.28 3.58
N LYS A 51 2.15 5.49 2.37
CA LYS A 51 2.73 4.41 1.56
C LYS A 51 3.96 3.81 2.22
N TYR A 52 4.83 4.64 2.80
CA TYR A 52 5.98 4.14 3.58
C TYR A 52 5.51 3.29 4.75
N ARG A 53 4.47 3.74 5.46
CA ARG A 53 3.94 3.00 6.60
C ARG A 53 3.39 1.64 6.15
N VAL A 54 2.65 1.62 5.04
CA VAL A 54 2.10 0.38 4.50
C VAL A 54 3.22 -0.58 4.12
N SER A 55 4.23 -0.09 3.43
CA SER A 55 5.39 -0.90 3.04
C SER A 55 6.11 -1.47 4.26
N ASP A 56 6.27 -0.65 5.29
CA ASP A 56 6.95 -1.07 6.53
C ASP A 56 6.15 -2.18 7.24
N VAL A 57 4.84 -1.99 7.37
CA VAL A 57 3.97 -2.97 8.02
C VAL A 57 3.98 -4.32 7.30
N LEU A 58 4.01 -4.29 5.97
CA LEU A 58 3.93 -5.50 5.14
C LEU A 58 5.29 -6.05 4.72
N GLY A 59 6.36 -5.37 5.06
CA GLY A 59 7.71 -5.79 4.67
C GLY A 59 7.96 -5.73 3.19
N ILE A 60 7.41 -4.74 2.51
CA ILE A 60 7.59 -4.54 1.07
C ILE A 60 8.79 -3.64 0.83
N ASP A 61 9.77 -4.13 0.08
CA ASP A 61 10.97 -3.37 -0.24
C ASP A 61 10.86 -2.57 -1.54
N GLU A 62 9.90 -2.87 -2.39
CA GLU A 62 9.75 -2.18 -3.66
C GLU A 62 9.15 -0.79 -3.47
N THR A 63 9.64 0.15 -4.28
CA THR A 63 9.13 1.51 -4.25
C THR A 63 7.95 1.67 -5.23
N TRP A 64 7.12 2.67 -4.95
CA TRP A 64 6.02 3.06 -5.85
C TRP A 64 6.44 4.19 -6.77
N VAL A 65 7.65 4.69 -6.62
CA VAL A 65 8.20 5.77 -7.46
C VAL A 65 9.06 5.16 -8.56
N GLU A 66 8.89 5.64 -9.79
CA GLU A 66 9.73 5.19 -10.89
C GLU A 66 11.16 5.70 -10.71
N LEU A 67 12.11 4.80 -10.86
CA LEU A 67 13.53 5.16 -10.77
C LEU A 67 14.04 5.59 -12.13
N GLY A 68 14.99 6.50 -12.12
CA GLY A 68 15.60 7.00 -13.36
C GLY A 68 14.90 8.23 -13.95
N GLU A 69 14.00 8.77 -13.24
CA GLU A 69 13.27 9.98 -13.63
C GLU A 69 14.14 11.24 -13.56
#